data_49bfd1ec46e167b847d30a521238da0d
#
_entry.id   49bfd1ec46e167b847d30a521238da0d
#
_cell.length_a   1.000
_cell.length_b   1.000
_cell.length_c   1.000
_cell.angle_alpha   90.00
_cell.angle_beta   90.00
_cell.angle_gamma   90.00
#
_symmetry.space_group_name_H-M   'P 1'
#
loop_
_entity.id
_entity.type
_entity.pdbx_description
1 polymer ?
#
loop_
_entity_poly.entity_id
_entity_poly.type
_entity_poly.pdbx_seq_one_letter_code
_entity_poly.pdbx_strand_id
1 'polypeptide(L)'
;MSADHTQQLPTDPAHRLNALELGGGALLDLGIYPISFIWDILGAPTTIRAVGRLVETGADSEVATVMIHESGAVSTSLSSSRGAGPNAASIVGTEARIDIDRVWYTPTTFRVVRPDGTVQEEYVSEVEGRGMQYQALAAERLVRDGLLEGDILPIAESVAIMGALDEIRAQIGVRYPGEEDDRG
;
A
#
# COMPACT_ATOMS: atom_id res chain seq x y z
N MET A 1 -13.42 -0.64 -1.20
CA MET A 1 -12.33 -1.16 -0.35
C MET A 1 -11.57 -0.01 0.28
N SER A 2 -11.09 -0.14 1.51
CA SER A 2 -10.23 0.85 2.17
C SER A 2 -9.09 0.16 2.91
N ALA A 3 -7.92 0.79 2.94
CA ALA A 3 -6.77 0.34 3.72
C ALA A 3 -5.91 1.54 4.15
N ASP A 4 -5.33 1.48 5.34
CA ASP A 4 -4.41 2.50 5.82
C ASP A 4 -3.09 1.90 6.32
N HIS A 5 -2.01 2.66 6.15
CA HIS A 5 -0.73 2.38 6.76
C HIS A 5 -0.15 3.66 7.34
N THR A 6 -0.26 3.80 8.64
CA THR A 6 0.09 5.01 9.35
C THR A 6 0.95 4.69 10.56
N GLN A 7 2.06 5.40 10.71
CA GLN A 7 2.99 5.24 11.81
C GLN A 7 3.54 6.60 12.25
N GLN A 8 3.81 6.76 13.52
CA GLN A 8 4.56 7.91 14.01
C GLN A 8 6.06 7.60 13.84
N LEU A 9 6.67 8.22 12.84
CA LEU A 9 8.06 8.04 12.46
C LEU A 9 8.89 9.30 12.76
N PRO A 10 10.24 9.20 12.75
CA PRO A 10 11.12 10.35 13.00
C PRO A 10 10.81 11.54 12.08
N THR A 11 10.92 12.75 12.65
CA THR A 11 10.64 14.01 11.93
C THR A 11 11.91 14.79 11.57
N ASP A 12 13.10 14.29 11.92
CA ASP A 12 14.38 14.89 11.56
C ASP A 12 14.49 15.00 10.03
N PRO A 13 14.73 16.19 9.45
CA PRO A 13 14.90 16.38 8.01
C PRO A 13 16.00 15.52 7.39
N ALA A 14 17.07 15.20 8.14
CA ALA A 14 18.16 14.34 7.69
C ALA A 14 17.84 12.83 7.74
N HIS A 15 16.75 12.45 8.38
CA HIS A 15 16.33 11.04 8.40
C HIS A 15 15.90 10.59 7.00
N ARG A 16 16.25 9.36 6.59
CA ARG A 16 15.96 8.81 5.25
C ARG A 16 14.52 9.00 4.77
N LEU A 17 13.55 8.98 5.69
CA LEU A 17 12.12 9.13 5.37
C LEU A 17 11.70 10.60 5.10
N ASN A 18 12.54 11.56 5.42
CA ASN A 18 12.27 12.98 5.21
C ASN A 18 13.22 13.63 4.20
N ALA A 19 14.32 12.97 3.85
CA ALA A 19 15.34 13.46 2.92
C ALA A 19 14.99 13.06 1.48
N LEU A 20 14.71 14.02 0.59
CA LEU A 20 14.36 13.74 -0.81
C LEU A 20 15.49 13.04 -1.57
N GLU A 21 16.75 13.41 -1.31
CA GLU A 21 17.94 12.81 -1.92
C GLU A 21 18.10 11.31 -1.57
N LEU A 22 17.41 10.84 -0.55
CA LEU A 22 17.39 9.44 -0.14
C LEU A 22 16.08 8.72 -0.51
N GLY A 23 15.24 9.34 -1.34
CA GLY A 23 13.95 8.78 -1.72
C GLY A 23 12.90 8.84 -0.60
N GLY A 24 13.00 9.85 0.28
CA GLY A 24 12.10 10.00 1.43
C GLY A 24 10.66 10.28 1.02
N GLY A 25 9.73 9.91 1.88
CA GLY A 25 8.29 10.12 1.72
C GLY A 25 7.47 8.97 2.32
N ALA A 26 6.30 9.31 2.83
CA ALA A 26 5.35 8.32 3.39
C ALA A 26 4.73 7.45 2.29
N LEU A 27 4.56 7.98 1.08
CA LEU A 27 3.94 7.25 -0.03
C LEU A 27 4.75 6.01 -0.41
N LEU A 28 6.05 6.17 -0.67
CA LEU A 28 6.90 5.05 -1.12
C LEU A 28 7.28 4.10 0.02
N ASP A 29 7.33 4.56 1.28
CA ASP A 29 7.66 3.72 2.43
C ASP A 29 6.44 3.02 3.04
N LEU A 30 5.32 3.71 3.17
CA LEU A 30 4.09 3.23 3.81
C LEU A 30 2.94 3.04 2.82
N GLY A 31 2.75 3.97 1.89
CA GLY A 31 1.63 3.97 0.94
C GLY A 31 1.68 2.83 -0.07
N ILE A 32 2.88 2.31 -0.37
CA ILE A 32 3.04 1.13 -1.23
C ILE A 32 2.25 -0.08 -0.70
N TYR A 33 2.12 -0.26 0.61
CA TYR A 33 1.40 -1.38 1.21
C TYR A 33 -0.09 -1.37 0.87
N PRO A 34 -0.89 -0.32 1.22
CA PRO A 34 -2.30 -0.30 0.89
C PRO A 34 -2.57 -0.24 -0.62
N ILE A 35 -1.72 0.41 -1.41
CA ILE A 35 -1.89 0.50 -2.85
C ILE A 35 -1.67 -0.87 -3.50
N SER A 36 -0.61 -1.60 -3.15
CA SER A 36 -0.35 -2.96 -3.65
C SER A 36 -1.45 -3.92 -3.24
N PHE A 37 -1.95 -3.85 -2.00
CA PHE A 37 -3.04 -4.70 -1.53
C PHE A 37 -4.35 -4.42 -2.27
N ILE A 38 -4.67 -3.15 -2.49
CA ILE A 38 -5.84 -2.76 -3.28
C ILE A 38 -5.70 -3.26 -4.72
N TRP A 39 -4.50 -3.17 -5.29
CA TRP A 39 -4.19 -3.66 -6.63
C TRP A 39 -4.39 -5.17 -6.74
N ASP A 40 -3.87 -5.95 -5.79
CA ASP A 40 -4.01 -7.41 -5.74
C ASP A 40 -5.48 -7.85 -5.69
N ILE A 41 -6.33 -7.12 -4.95
CA ILE A 41 -7.75 -7.47 -4.78
C ILE A 41 -8.65 -6.95 -5.91
N LEU A 42 -8.40 -5.74 -6.40
CA LEU A 42 -9.31 -5.04 -7.33
C LEU A 42 -8.74 -4.86 -8.74
N GLY A 43 -7.47 -5.23 -8.94
CA GLY A 43 -6.74 -4.96 -10.18
C GLY A 43 -6.26 -3.51 -10.30
N ALA A 44 -5.63 -3.20 -11.43
CA ALA A 44 -5.13 -1.86 -11.74
C ALA A 44 -6.24 -0.81 -11.67
N PRO A 45 -5.99 0.37 -11.07
CA PRO A 45 -6.94 1.46 -11.11
C PRO A 45 -6.97 2.10 -12.52
N THR A 46 -8.17 2.46 -12.97
CA THR A 46 -8.40 3.23 -14.21
C THR A 46 -8.40 4.74 -13.96
N THR A 47 -8.58 5.14 -12.71
CA THR A 47 -8.54 6.55 -12.28
C THR A 47 -7.95 6.63 -10.88
N ILE A 48 -7.02 7.56 -10.69
CA ILE A 48 -6.41 7.88 -9.40
C ILE A 48 -6.62 9.36 -9.11
N ARG A 49 -7.03 9.68 -7.88
CA ARG A 49 -7.03 11.04 -7.33
C ARG A 49 -6.33 11.02 -5.98
N ALA A 50 -5.37 11.91 -5.83
CA ALA A 50 -4.54 11.98 -4.63
C ALA A 50 -4.45 13.41 -4.09
N VAL A 51 -4.39 13.50 -2.77
CA VAL A 51 -4.01 14.70 -2.05
C VAL A 51 -2.94 14.32 -1.02
N GLY A 52 -1.97 15.21 -0.83
CA GLY A 52 -0.87 14.93 0.09
C GLY A 52 -0.39 16.19 0.79
N ARG A 53 0.36 15.98 1.86
CA ARG A 53 1.04 17.01 2.62
C ARG A 53 2.55 16.81 2.52
N LEU A 54 3.25 17.84 2.07
CA LEU A 54 4.71 17.86 2.03
C LEU A 54 5.28 18.47 3.31
N VAL A 55 6.47 18.02 3.71
CA VAL A 55 7.30 18.66 4.73
C VAL A 55 8.28 19.65 4.09
N GLU A 56 9.05 20.37 4.90
CA GLU A 56 9.97 21.42 4.43
C GLU A 56 11.02 20.92 3.44
N THR A 57 11.40 19.65 3.51
CA THR A 57 12.34 19.01 2.57
C THR A 57 11.72 18.74 1.20
N GLY A 58 10.39 18.85 1.06
CA GLY A 58 9.64 18.46 -0.13
C GLY A 58 9.18 17.01 -0.17
N ALA A 59 9.60 16.16 0.79
CA ALA A 59 9.07 14.80 0.93
C ALA A 59 7.62 14.82 1.43
N ASP A 60 6.81 13.85 1.00
CA ASP A 60 5.45 13.72 1.52
C ASP A 60 5.45 13.08 2.91
N SER A 61 4.56 13.56 3.76
CA SER A 61 4.35 13.02 5.11
C SER A 61 3.01 12.32 5.27
N GLU A 62 2.03 12.68 4.45
CA GLU A 62 0.67 12.15 4.48
C GLU A 62 0.12 12.16 3.06
N VAL A 63 -0.47 11.05 2.64
CA VAL A 63 -1.11 10.92 1.31
C VAL A 63 -2.41 10.14 1.45
N ALA A 64 -3.49 10.70 0.91
CA ALA A 64 -4.76 10.03 0.75
C ALA A 64 -5.08 9.86 -0.73
N THR A 65 -5.62 8.70 -1.11
CA THR A 65 -6.04 8.41 -2.48
C THR A 65 -7.49 7.96 -2.55
N VAL A 66 -8.13 8.27 -3.68
CA VAL A 66 -9.38 7.64 -4.14
C VAL A 66 -9.11 7.07 -5.53
N MET A 67 -9.45 5.80 -5.74
CA MET A 67 -9.18 5.11 -6.99
C MET A 67 -10.46 4.44 -7.50
N ILE A 68 -10.61 4.37 -8.85
CA ILE A 68 -11.66 3.63 -9.55
C ILE A 68 -10.99 2.52 -10.34
N HIS A 69 -11.55 1.32 -10.28
CA HIS A 69 -11.06 0.13 -10.96
C HIS A 69 -11.95 -0.25 -12.15
N GLU A 70 -11.46 -1.14 -13.04
CA GLU A 70 -12.19 -1.56 -14.25
C GLU A 70 -13.57 -2.13 -13.94
N SER A 71 -13.71 -2.84 -12.82
CA SER A 71 -14.99 -3.38 -12.32
C SER A 71 -16.00 -2.30 -11.89
N GLY A 72 -15.58 -1.03 -11.84
CA GLY A 72 -16.35 0.08 -11.23
C GLY A 72 -16.20 0.17 -9.71
N ALA A 73 -15.44 -0.73 -9.09
CA ALA A 73 -15.17 -0.66 -7.65
C ALA A 73 -14.39 0.62 -7.30
N VAL A 74 -14.71 1.19 -6.14
CA VAL A 74 -14.00 2.35 -5.58
C VAL A 74 -13.15 1.90 -4.40
N SER A 75 -11.93 2.39 -4.35
CA SER A 75 -11.03 2.17 -3.22
C SER A 75 -10.43 3.46 -2.67
N THR A 76 -9.99 3.41 -1.42
CA THR A 76 -9.31 4.52 -0.75
C THR A 76 -8.09 4.00 0.00
N SER A 77 -7.02 4.79 0.00
CA SER A 77 -5.85 4.54 0.85
C SER A 77 -5.47 5.78 1.65
N LEU A 78 -4.89 5.56 2.81
CA LEU A 78 -4.25 6.60 3.62
C LEU A 78 -2.88 6.10 4.07
N SER A 79 -1.84 6.90 3.83
CA SER A 79 -0.53 6.70 4.40
C SER A 79 -0.09 7.94 5.17
N SER A 80 0.55 7.76 6.33
CA SER A 80 1.07 8.86 7.14
C SER A 80 2.29 8.43 7.94
N SER A 81 3.33 9.27 7.93
CA SER A 81 4.49 9.16 8.80
C SER A 81 4.36 10.01 10.08
N ARG A 82 3.22 10.68 10.30
CA ARG A 82 3.02 11.67 11.38
C ARG A 82 2.10 11.23 12.49
N GLY A 83 1.34 10.15 12.29
CA GLY A 83 0.41 9.65 13.29
C GLY A 83 0.21 8.14 13.20
N ALA A 84 -0.09 7.52 14.33
CA ALA A 84 -0.43 6.10 14.39
C ALA A 84 -1.96 5.94 14.32
N GLY A 85 -2.45 5.55 13.15
CA GLY A 85 -3.87 5.24 12.91
C GLY A 85 -4.23 3.79 13.22
N PRO A 86 -5.41 3.35 12.75
CA PRO A 86 -5.92 2.00 13.01
C PRO A 86 -5.08 0.90 12.35
N ASN A 87 -4.45 1.16 11.20
CA ASN A 87 -3.74 0.16 10.41
C ASN A 87 -4.62 -1.07 10.13
N ALA A 88 -5.85 -0.80 9.67
CA ALA A 88 -6.87 -1.78 9.37
C ALA A 88 -7.23 -1.75 7.87
N ALA A 89 -7.86 -2.81 7.37
CA ALA A 89 -8.39 -2.81 6.02
C ALA A 89 -9.81 -3.38 6.00
N SER A 90 -10.63 -2.92 5.03
CA SER A 90 -11.97 -3.43 4.82
C SER A 90 -12.30 -3.54 3.34
N ILE A 91 -12.87 -4.67 2.96
CA ILE A 91 -13.34 -4.96 1.60
C ILE A 91 -14.85 -5.10 1.65
N VAL A 92 -15.58 -4.16 1.06
CA VAL A 92 -17.06 -4.14 1.10
C VAL A 92 -17.60 -4.68 -0.21
N GLY A 93 -18.30 -5.81 -0.13
CA GLY A 93 -19.06 -6.42 -1.21
C GLY A 93 -20.57 -6.15 -1.10
N THR A 94 -21.34 -6.71 -2.02
CA THR A 94 -22.81 -6.57 -2.06
C THR A 94 -23.54 -7.43 -1.03
N GLU A 95 -22.95 -8.56 -0.63
CA GLU A 95 -23.57 -9.52 0.28
C GLU A 95 -22.96 -9.49 1.69
N ALA A 96 -21.67 -9.13 1.79
CA ALA A 96 -20.93 -9.08 3.04
C ALA A 96 -19.73 -8.14 2.90
N ARG A 97 -19.08 -7.84 4.00
CA ARG A 97 -17.77 -7.19 4.01
C ARG A 97 -16.74 -8.09 4.69
N ILE A 98 -15.47 -7.89 4.35
CA ILE A 98 -14.34 -8.47 5.06
C ILE A 98 -13.69 -7.36 5.86
N ASP A 99 -13.65 -7.52 7.18
CA ASP A 99 -12.93 -6.64 8.09
C ASP A 99 -11.63 -7.33 8.49
N ILE A 100 -10.48 -6.68 8.23
CA ILE A 100 -9.15 -7.19 8.54
C ILE A 100 -8.59 -6.37 9.69
N ASP A 101 -8.22 -7.06 10.77
CA ASP A 101 -7.78 -6.45 12.01
C ASP A 101 -6.40 -5.77 11.87
N ARG A 102 -6.10 -4.96 12.85
CA ARG A 102 -4.77 -4.39 13.06
C ARG A 102 -3.76 -5.52 13.29
N VAL A 103 -2.63 -5.56 12.70
CA VAL A 103 -1.96 -4.80 11.63
C VAL A 103 -2.16 -5.59 10.34
N TRP A 104 -3.02 -5.12 9.43
CA TRP A 104 -3.52 -5.88 8.30
C TRP A 104 -2.43 -6.42 7.36
N TYR A 105 -1.28 -5.77 7.27
CA TYR A 105 -0.12 -6.15 6.45
C TYR A 105 0.82 -7.13 7.15
N THR A 106 0.36 -7.79 8.21
CA THR A 106 1.03 -8.90 8.89
C THR A 106 0.02 -10.02 9.13
N PRO A 107 0.45 -11.24 9.48
CA PRO A 107 -0.48 -12.29 9.88
C PRO A 107 -1.42 -11.80 10.99
N THR A 108 -2.71 -11.76 10.71
CA THR A 108 -3.72 -11.22 11.62
C THR A 108 -5.06 -11.92 11.44
N THR A 109 -6.09 -11.47 12.11
CA THR A 109 -7.46 -11.98 12.03
C THR A 109 -8.24 -11.21 10.97
N PHE A 110 -9.11 -11.89 10.21
CA PHE A 110 -10.13 -11.23 9.43
C PHE A 110 -11.50 -11.92 9.60
N ARG A 111 -12.57 -11.18 9.36
CA ARG A 111 -13.95 -11.64 9.50
C ARG A 111 -14.77 -11.30 8.29
N VAL A 112 -15.63 -12.24 7.89
CA VAL A 112 -16.70 -12.01 6.93
C VAL A 112 -17.94 -11.59 7.73
N VAL A 113 -18.39 -10.35 7.53
CA VAL A 113 -19.48 -9.75 8.30
C VAL A 113 -20.65 -9.41 7.38
N ARG A 114 -21.84 -9.91 7.70
CA ARG A 114 -23.07 -9.64 6.96
C ARG A 114 -23.56 -8.18 7.21
N PRO A 115 -24.49 -7.66 6.36
CA PRO A 115 -25.01 -6.31 6.52
C PRO A 115 -25.70 -6.07 7.88
N ASP A 116 -26.25 -7.11 8.49
CA ASP A 116 -26.87 -7.04 9.83
C ASP A 116 -25.85 -7.03 10.99
N GLY A 117 -24.55 -7.09 10.67
CA GLY A 117 -23.46 -7.14 11.65
C GLY A 117 -23.10 -8.54 12.14
N THR A 118 -23.80 -9.59 11.68
CA THR A 118 -23.49 -10.98 12.05
C THR A 118 -22.15 -11.40 11.44
N VAL A 119 -21.25 -11.93 12.26
CA VAL A 119 -20.01 -12.57 11.80
C VAL A 119 -20.38 -13.94 11.24
N GLN A 120 -20.20 -14.10 9.93
CA GLN A 120 -20.45 -15.34 9.22
C GLN A 120 -19.28 -16.29 9.32
N GLU A 121 -18.07 -15.75 9.22
CA GLU A 121 -16.81 -16.51 9.20
C GLU A 121 -15.71 -15.68 9.85
N GLU A 122 -14.83 -16.34 10.58
CA GLU A 122 -13.65 -15.72 11.18
C GLU A 122 -12.42 -16.58 10.87
N TYR A 123 -11.37 -15.94 10.39
CA TYR A 123 -10.05 -16.53 10.25
C TYR A 123 -9.11 -15.91 11.27
N VAL A 124 -8.43 -16.73 12.03
CA VAL A 124 -7.39 -16.34 12.96
C VAL A 124 -6.07 -16.91 12.46
N SER A 125 -5.08 -16.04 12.24
CA SER A 125 -3.76 -16.49 11.77
C SER A 125 -3.03 -17.27 12.87
N GLU A 126 -2.52 -18.44 12.51
CA GLU A 126 -1.64 -19.25 13.35
C GLU A 126 -0.16 -19.08 12.99
N VAL A 127 0.16 -18.13 12.09
CA VAL A 127 1.52 -17.88 11.62
C VAL A 127 2.36 -17.24 12.72
N GLU A 128 3.46 -17.88 13.08
CA GLU A 128 4.43 -17.31 14.02
C GLU A 128 5.18 -16.14 13.39
N GLY A 129 5.33 -15.05 14.17
CA GLY A 129 6.02 -13.85 13.75
C GLY A 129 5.27 -13.06 12.67
N ARG A 130 6.02 -12.42 11.77
CA ARG A 130 5.46 -11.49 10.77
C ARG A 130 5.26 -12.10 9.38
N GLY A 131 5.43 -13.41 9.20
CA GLY A 131 5.28 -14.09 7.92
C GLY A 131 6.45 -13.85 6.93
N MET A 132 7.52 -13.16 7.33
CA MET A 132 8.64 -12.82 6.45
C MET A 132 9.40 -14.05 5.94
N GLN A 133 9.29 -15.18 6.62
CA GLN A 133 9.90 -16.45 6.21
C GLN A 133 9.34 -16.96 4.86
N TYR A 134 8.10 -16.67 4.54
CA TYR A 134 7.47 -17.15 3.29
C TYR A 134 8.11 -16.55 2.05
N GLN A 135 8.45 -15.27 2.07
CA GLN A 135 9.15 -14.64 0.94
C GLN A 135 10.56 -15.19 0.75
N ALA A 136 11.27 -15.51 1.85
CA ALA A 136 12.60 -16.11 1.78
C ALA A 136 12.54 -17.53 1.18
N LEU A 137 11.58 -18.35 1.62
CA LEU A 137 11.35 -19.69 1.08
C LEU A 137 10.90 -19.65 -0.40
N ALA A 138 10.07 -18.68 -0.78
CA ALA A 138 9.68 -18.48 -2.17
C ALA A 138 10.89 -18.09 -3.03
N ALA A 139 11.72 -17.18 -2.59
CA ALA A 139 12.95 -16.79 -3.30
C ALA A 139 13.92 -17.97 -3.45
N GLU A 140 14.12 -18.77 -2.40
CA GLU A 140 14.94 -19.99 -2.46
C GLU A 140 14.43 -20.96 -3.54
N ARG A 141 13.09 -21.19 -3.58
CA ARG A 141 12.46 -22.05 -4.58
C ARG A 141 12.70 -21.52 -6.00
N LEU A 142 12.44 -20.20 -6.22
CA LEU A 142 12.61 -19.60 -7.53
C LEU A 142 14.06 -19.72 -8.04
N VAL A 143 15.04 -19.44 -7.18
CA VAL A 143 16.47 -19.60 -7.52
C VAL A 143 16.82 -21.04 -7.85
N ARG A 144 16.37 -21.99 -7.04
CA ARG A 144 16.61 -23.43 -7.26
C ARG A 144 15.99 -23.91 -8.58
N ASP A 145 14.80 -23.43 -8.91
CA ASP A 145 14.06 -23.86 -10.10
C ASP A 145 14.47 -23.04 -11.36
N GLY A 146 15.44 -22.09 -11.22
CA GLY A 146 15.96 -21.26 -12.32
C GLY A 146 14.94 -20.23 -12.84
N LEU A 147 13.95 -19.88 -12.04
CA LEU A 147 12.92 -18.89 -12.38
C LEU A 147 13.41 -17.47 -12.05
N LEU A 148 13.09 -16.52 -12.93
CA LEU A 148 13.47 -15.11 -12.76
C LEU A 148 12.45 -14.29 -11.95
N GLU A 149 11.20 -14.76 -11.89
CA GLU A 149 10.13 -14.11 -11.16
C GLU A 149 9.13 -15.14 -10.61
N GLY A 150 8.30 -14.72 -9.65
CA GLY A 150 7.19 -15.49 -9.10
C GLY A 150 5.87 -15.15 -9.76
N ASP A 151 4.88 -15.99 -9.51
CA ASP A 151 3.51 -15.86 -10.02
C ASP A 151 2.62 -14.95 -9.15
N ILE A 152 3.00 -14.72 -7.88
CA ILE A 152 2.19 -13.89 -6.95
C ILE A 152 2.35 -12.39 -7.25
N LEU A 153 3.59 -11.94 -7.53
CA LEU A 153 3.89 -10.55 -7.87
C LEU A 153 4.92 -10.54 -9.01
N PRO A 154 4.49 -10.64 -10.26
CA PRO A 154 5.38 -10.56 -11.42
C PRO A 154 6.09 -9.21 -11.52
N ILE A 155 7.26 -9.17 -12.16
CA ILE A 155 8.04 -7.93 -12.34
C ILE A 155 7.20 -6.85 -13.04
N ALA A 156 6.44 -7.23 -14.07
CA ALA A 156 5.59 -6.30 -14.81
C ALA A 156 4.53 -5.63 -13.91
N GLU A 157 3.97 -6.37 -12.95
CA GLU A 157 3.01 -5.81 -11.98
C GLU A 157 3.69 -4.86 -11.00
N SER A 158 4.87 -5.20 -10.49
CA SER A 158 5.67 -4.30 -9.66
C SER A 158 5.95 -2.97 -10.37
N VAL A 159 6.31 -3.01 -11.66
CA VAL A 159 6.53 -1.81 -12.49
C VAL A 159 5.24 -1.02 -12.66
N ALA A 160 4.10 -1.68 -12.88
CA ALA A 160 2.82 -1.01 -13.05
C ALA A 160 2.35 -0.34 -11.75
N ILE A 161 2.53 -0.98 -10.58
CA ILE A 161 2.26 -0.39 -9.27
C ILE A 161 3.16 0.83 -9.03
N MET A 162 4.45 0.76 -9.37
CA MET A 162 5.34 1.91 -9.29
C MET A 162 4.88 3.07 -10.19
N GLY A 163 4.37 2.77 -11.39
CA GLY A 163 3.76 3.78 -12.27
C GLY A 163 2.56 4.48 -11.64
N ALA A 164 1.71 3.74 -10.92
CA ALA A 164 0.60 4.34 -10.16
C ALA A 164 1.10 5.24 -9.00
N LEU A 165 2.17 4.84 -8.31
CA LEU A 165 2.80 5.68 -7.29
C LEU A 165 3.42 6.95 -7.90
N ASP A 166 3.98 6.88 -9.10
CA ASP A 166 4.50 8.03 -9.84
C ASP A 166 3.38 9.00 -10.23
N GLU A 167 2.23 8.49 -10.67
CA GLU A 167 1.03 9.31 -10.91
C GLU A 167 0.57 10.03 -9.64
N ILE A 168 0.55 9.34 -8.50
CA ILE A 168 0.21 9.92 -7.19
C ILE A 168 1.22 11.01 -6.81
N ARG A 169 2.52 10.74 -6.93
CA ARG A 169 3.59 11.73 -6.66
C ARG A 169 3.42 12.99 -7.51
N ALA A 170 3.13 12.82 -8.79
CA ALA A 170 2.89 13.93 -9.70
C ALA A 170 1.69 14.80 -9.26
N GLN A 171 0.60 14.19 -8.77
CA GLN A 171 -0.58 14.91 -8.28
C GLN A 171 -0.31 15.67 -6.98
N ILE A 172 0.49 15.12 -6.07
CA ILE A 172 0.81 15.77 -4.77
C ILE A 172 2.04 16.67 -4.82
N GLY A 173 2.76 16.71 -5.95
CA GLY A 173 3.89 17.61 -6.20
C GLY A 173 5.23 17.13 -5.64
N VAL A 174 5.40 15.83 -5.32
CA VAL A 174 6.70 15.25 -4.91
C VAL A 174 7.56 14.99 -6.14
N ARG A 175 8.80 15.49 -6.11
CA ARG A 175 9.83 15.26 -7.13
C ARG A 175 11.15 14.94 -6.47
N TYR A 176 11.80 13.91 -6.95
CA TYR A 176 13.13 13.54 -6.47
C TYR A 176 14.25 14.23 -7.29
N PRO A 177 15.43 14.46 -6.68
CA PRO A 177 16.58 14.98 -7.40
C PRO A 177 16.94 14.10 -8.60
N GLY A 178 17.18 14.74 -9.77
CA GLY A 178 17.50 14.05 -11.00
C GLY A 178 16.30 13.66 -11.88
N GLU A 179 15.07 13.86 -11.41
CA GLU A 179 13.87 13.78 -12.26
C GLU A 179 13.77 15.07 -13.08
N GLU A 180 14.08 14.99 -14.37
CA GLU A 180 13.96 16.13 -15.29
C GLU A 180 12.48 16.49 -15.54
N ASP A 181 12.23 17.77 -15.85
CA ASP A 181 10.91 18.22 -16.31
C ASP A 181 10.65 17.70 -17.73
N ASP A 182 10.08 16.52 -17.87
CA ASP A 182 9.59 15.95 -19.13
C ASP A 182 8.35 16.70 -19.66
N ARG A 183 8.26 18.02 -19.37
CA ARG A 183 7.23 18.92 -19.91
C ARG A 183 7.89 19.97 -20.81
N GLY A 184 8.36 19.49 -21.95
CA GLY A 184 8.65 20.29 -23.14
C GLY A 184 7.48 20.26 -24.09
#